data_32a9e179510506993ca2ba9a3118014f
#
_entry.id   32a9e179510506993ca2ba9a3118014f
#
_cell.length_a   1.000
_cell.length_b   1.000
_cell.length_c   1.000
_cell.angle_alpha   90.00
_cell.angle_beta   90.00
_cell.angle_gamma   90.00
#
_symmetry.space_group_name_H-M   'P 1'
#
loop_
_entity.id
_entity.type
_entity.pdbx_description
1 polymer ?
#
loop_
_entity_poly.entity_id
_entity_poly.type
_entity_poly.pdbx_seq_one_letter_code
_entity_poly.pdbx_strand_id
1 'polypeptide(L)'
;MNDKQIIEEIIRNIAASFSGEQSTKDWTDETIWFDASPYACVGKEKASKVFDEAFGNLNSCKVTILNIKTRINGDSALVCSVQKWDTVGKDGNVNPPFMMRQTNYLEKQNGEWKVLHEHTSMAADWDGTIDE
;
A
#
# COMPACT_ATOMS: atom_id res chain seq x y z
N MET A 1 10.87 18.55 5.21
CA MET A 1 10.02 18.07 4.11
C MET A 1 8.64 18.73 4.21
N ASN A 2 8.04 19.05 3.07
CA ASN A 2 6.65 19.53 3.05
C ASN A 2 5.68 18.34 3.20
N ASP A 3 4.40 18.64 3.37
CA ASP A 3 3.38 17.59 3.58
C ASP A 3 3.31 16.59 2.43
N LYS A 4 3.40 17.04 1.18
CA LYS A 4 3.38 16.14 0.03
C LYS A 4 4.54 15.15 0.07
N GLN A 5 5.74 15.62 0.38
CA GLN A 5 6.92 14.75 0.47
C GLN A 5 6.77 13.73 1.61
N ILE A 6 6.26 14.16 2.76
CA ILE A 6 6.02 13.27 3.89
C ILE A 6 5.00 12.18 3.53
N ILE A 7 3.89 12.58 2.94
CA ILE A 7 2.82 11.66 2.53
C ILE A 7 3.33 10.64 1.51
N GLU A 8 4.03 11.10 0.47
CA GLU A 8 4.56 10.21 -0.57
C GLU A 8 5.63 9.28 -0.03
N GLU A 9 6.42 9.72 0.95
CA GLU A 9 7.37 8.85 1.63
C GLU A 9 6.66 7.75 2.43
N ILE A 10 5.55 8.05 3.08
CA ILE A 10 4.73 7.04 3.76
C ILE A 10 4.29 5.96 2.75
N ILE A 11 3.78 6.36 1.60
CA ILE A 11 3.34 5.42 0.57
C ILE A 11 4.51 4.59 0.03
N ARG A 12 5.66 5.23 -0.22
CA ARG A 12 6.87 4.52 -0.67
C ARG A 12 7.39 3.54 0.37
N ASN A 13 7.29 3.88 1.64
CA ASN A 13 7.68 2.98 2.73
C ASN A 13 6.75 1.75 2.81
N ILE A 14 5.45 1.94 2.61
CA ILE A 14 4.50 0.83 2.51
C ILE A 14 4.88 -0.09 1.33
N ALA A 15 5.14 0.50 0.17
CA ALA A 15 5.52 -0.25 -1.02
C ALA A 15 6.83 -1.03 -0.84
N ALA A 16 7.78 -0.49 -0.10
CA ALA A 16 9.07 -1.12 0.16
C ALA A 16 9.03 -2.16 1.28
N SER A 17 7.89 -2.32 1.96
CA SER A 17 7.81 -3.16 3.15
C SER A 17 7.77 -4.66 2.82
N PHE A 18 8.27 -5.46 3.77
CA PHE A 18 8.19 -6.92 3.72
C PHE A 18 7.80 -7.50 5.09
N SER A 19 7.10 -6.72 5.89
CA SER A 19 6.55 -7.12 7.19
C SER A 19 5.27 -6.36 7.49
N GLY A 20 4.42 -6.94 8.31
CA GLY A 20 3.20 -6.27 8.76
C GLY A 20 3.49 -5.01 9.57
N GLU A 21 4.51 -5.03 10.40
CA GLU A 21 4.91 -3.88 11.21
C GLU A 21 5.28 -2.68 10.32
N GLN A 22 6.11 -2.89 9.31
CA GLN A 22 6.51 -1.83 8.39
C GLN A 22 5.36 -1.37 7.51
N SER A 23 4.57 -2.30 6.98
CA SER A 23 3.43 -1.98 6.11
C SER A 23 2.40 -1.10 6.82
N THR A 24 2.21 -1.28 8.12
CA THR A 24 1.18 -0.59 8.89
C THR A 24 1.74 0.45 9.85
N LYS A 25 3.01 0.81 9.70
CA LYS A 25 3.70 1.73 10.62
C LYS A 25 2.93 3.03 10.86
N ASP A 26 2.36 3.61 9.81
CA ASP A 26 1.64 4.88 9.87
C ASP A 26 0.11 4.69 9.87
N TRP A 27 -0.36 3.50 10.19
CA TRP A 27 -1.78 3.18 10.31
C TRP A 27 -2.25 3.38 11.77
N THR A 28 -3.57 3.33 11.95
CA THR A 28 -4.22 3.48 13.27
C THR A 28 -5.13 2.29 13.56
N ASP A 29 -5.71 2.26 14.77
CA ASP A 29 -6.72 1.25 15.14
C ASP A 29 -8.02 1.41 14.34
N GLU A 30 -8.21 2.54 13.67
CA GLU A 30 -9.40 2.85 12.87
C GLU A 30 -9.19 2.68 11.38
N THR A 31 -7.98 2.37 10.92
CA THR A 31 -7.67 2.21 9.50
C THR A 31 -8.49 1.09 8.90
N ILE A 32 -9.20 1.40 7.81
CA ILE A 32 -10.00 0.44 7.06
C ILE A 32 -9.16 -0.01 5.86
N TRP A 33 -8.94 -1.30 5.74
CA TRP A 33 -8.16 -1.87 4.65
C TRP A 33 -8.98 -2.85 3.82
N PHE A 34 -9.07 -2.58 2.52
CA PHE A 34 -9.63 -3.49 1.53
C PHE A 34 -8.51 -3.93 0.60
N ASP A 35 -8.16 -5.21 0.66
CA ASP A 35 -7.13 -5.78 -0.17
C ASP A 35 -7.70 -6.27 -1.52
N ALA A 36 -6.82 -6.44 -2.49
CA ALA A 36 -7.17 -7.06 -3.77
C ALA A 36 -7.53 -8.56 -3.62
N SER A 37 -7.08 -9.20 -2.57
CA SER A 37 -7.49 -10.53 -2.13
C SER A 37 -8.76 -10.43 -1.24
N PRO A 38 -9.31 -11.54 -0.71
CA PRO A 38 -10.57 -11.48 0.03
C PRO A 38 -10.49 -10.85 1.43
N TYR A 39 -9.41 -10.18 1.77
CA TYR A 39 -9.25 -9.56 3.07
C TYR A 39 -9.87 -8.16 3.11
N ALA A 40 -10.66 -7.93 4.15
CA ALA A 40 -11.16 -6.61 4.54
C ALA A 40 -11.08 -6.54 6.06
N CYS A 41 -10.30 -5.61 6.58
CA CYS A 41 -10.10 -5.50 8.03
C CYS A 41 -10.11 -4.05 8.50
N VAL A 42 -10.38 -3.90 9.78
CA VAL A 42 -10.26 -2.63 10.49
C VAL A 42 -9.21 -2.80 11.58
N GLY A 43 -8.28 -1.86 11.62
CA GLY A 43 -7.25 -1.77 12.65
C GLY A 43 -5.90 -2.29 12.23
N LYS A 44 -4.90 -1.57 12.67
CA LYS A 44 -3.49 -1.82 12.42
C LYS A 44 -3.06 -3.24 12.79
N GLU A 45 -3.50 -3.71 13.97
CA GLU A 45 -3.05 -5.01 14.48
C GLU A 45 -3.49 -6.18 13.60
N LYS A 46 -4.78 -6.20 13.19
CA LYS A 46 -5.30 -7.25 12.31
C LYS A 46 -4.64 -7.20 10.94
N ALA A 47 -4.52 -6.02 10.38
CA ALA A 47 -3.88 -5.83 9.08
C ALA A 47 -2.42 -6.27 9.11
N SER A 48 -1.69 -5.95 10.15
CA SER A 48 -0.28 -6.36 10.32
C SER A 48 -0.13 -7.89 10.27
N LYS A 49 -1.02 -8.61 10.94
CA LYS A 49 -1.00 -10.09 10.93
C LYS A 49 -1.27 -10.66 9.54
N VAL A 50 -2.22 -10.08 8.82
CA VAL A 50 -2.53 -10.52 7.44
C VAL A 50 -1.34 -10.27 6.51
N PHE A 51 -0.69 -9.11 6.61
CA PHE A 51 0.53 -8.83 5.84
C PHE A 51 1.64 -9.83 6.16
N ASP A 52 1.86 -10.15 7.43
CA ASP A 52 2.88 -11.13 7.81
C ASP A 52 2.59 -12.51 7.22
N GLU A 53 1.34 -12.95 7.21
CA GLU A 53 0.94 -14.21 6.58
C GLU A 53 1.20 -14.19 5.08
N ALA A 54 0.82 -13.10 4.41
CA ALA A 54 1.02 -12.96 2.97
C ALA A 54 2.50 -12.95 2.61
N PHE A 55 3.30 -12.17 3.30
CA PHE A 55 4.75 -12.12 3.08
C PHE A 55 5.44 -13.43 3.48
N GLY A 56 4.88 -14.15 4.46
CA GLY A 56 5.38 -15.46 4.86
C GLY A 56 5.34 -16.52 3.76
N ASN A 57 4.50 -16.33 2.74
CA ASN A 57 4.40 -17.20 1.58
C ASN A 57 5.37 -16.82 0.45
N LEU A 58 6.14 -15.75 0.63
CA LEU A 58 7.05 -15.23 -0.36
C LEU A 58 8.48 -15.30 0.12
N ASN A 59 9.41 -15.52 -0.83
CA ASN A 59 10.83 -15.39 -0.59
C ASN A 59 11.28 -13.94 -0.75
N SER A 60 10.70 -13.24 -1.70
CA SER A 60 10.94 -11.81 -1.92
C SER A 60 9.75 -11.13 -2.57
N CYS A 61 9.67 -9.83 -2.39
CA CYS A 61 8.67 -8.98 -2.98
C CYS A 61 9.31 -7.62 -3.31
N LYS A 62 9.25 -7.22 -4.57
CA LYS A 62 9.70 -5.91 -5.01
C LYS A 62 8.54 -5.17 -5.63
N VAL A 63 8.22 -4.01 -5.07
CA VAL A 63 7.16 -3.13 -5.57
C VAL A 63 7.79 -1.90 -6.21
N THR A 64 7.44 -1.64 -7.46
CA THR A 64 7.84 -0.44 -8.19
C THR A 64 6.63 0.46 -8.34
N ILE A 65 6.73 1.68 -7.85
CA ILE A 65 5.68 2.69 -8.05
C ILE A 65 5.88 3.29 -9.44
N LEU A 66 4.93 3.01 -10.34
CA LEU A 66 4.97 3.50 -11.71
C LEU A 66 4.37 4.89 -11.84
N ASN A 67 3.39 5.21 -10.98
CA ASN A 67 2.73 6.50 -10.96
C ASN A 67 2.19 6.77 -9.56
N ILE A 68 2.29 8.02 -9.11
CA ILE A 68 1.73 8.45 -7.84
C ILE A 68 1.14 9.85 -8.00
N LYS A 69 -0.09 10.03 -7.56
CA LYS A 69 -0.77 11.32 -7.58
C LYS A 69 -1.32 11.62 -6.20
N THR A 70 -0.99 12.78 -5.69
CA THR A 70 -1.33 13.21 -4.33
C THR A 70 -2.15 14.49 -4.36
N ARG A 71 -3.25 14.51 -3.63
CA ARG A 71 -4.07 15.70 -3.42
C ARG A 71 -4.21 15.95 -1.93
N ILE A 72 -3.88 17.16 -1.50
CA ILE A 72 -3.95 17.56 -0.09
C ILE A 72 -5.01 18.64 0.06
N ASN A 73 -5.86 18.47 1.07
CA ASN A 73 -6.88 19.44 1.44
C ASN A 73 -6.80 19.63 2.96
N GLY A 74 -6.07 20.67 3.39
CA GLY A 74 -5.83 20.90 4.82
C GLY A 74 -5.14 19.73 5.48
N ASP A 75 -5.81 19.13 6.46
CA ASP A 75 -5.30 17.98 7.22
C ASP A 75 -5.73 16.63 6.65
N SER A 76 -6.22 16.61 5.41
CA SER A 76 -6.57 15.36 4.73
C SER A 76 -5.86 15.25 3.39
N ALA A 77 -5.64 14.02 2.93
CA ALA A 77 -4.97 13.75 1.68
C ALA A 77 -5.50 12.48 1.01
N LEU A 78 -5.54 12.51 -0.31
CA LEU A 78 -5.82 11.36 -1.14
C LEU A 78 -4.57 11.05 -1.95
N VAL A 79 -4.15 9.79 -1.95
CA VAL A 79 -3.03 9.32 -2.77
C VAL A 79 -3.50 8.15 -3.62
N CYS A 80 -3.30 8.27 -4.93
CA CYS A 80 -3.57 7.19 -5.87
C CYS A 80 -2.26 6.77 -6.51
N SER A 81 -1.96 5.48 -6.47
CA SER A 81 -0.71 4.96 -7.05
C SER A 81 -0.98 3.74 -7.93
N VAL A 82 -0.14 3.59 -8.93
CA VAL A 82 -0.07 2.41 -9.78
C VAL A 82 1.25 1.72 -9.47
N GLN A 83 1.19 0.44 -9.19
CA GLN A 83 2.31 -0.33 -8.69
C GLN A 83 2.51 -1.60 -9.51
N LYS A 84 3.77 -1.90 -9.80
CA LYS A 84 4.16 -3.20 -10.37
C LYS A 84 4.75 -4.05 -9.26
N TRP A 85 4.22 -5.25 -9.11
CA TRP A 85 4.66 -6.21 -8.10
C TRP A 85 5.42 -7.35 -8.73
N ASP A 86 6.66 -7.56 -8.30
CA ASP A 86 7.52 -8.67 -8.68
C ASP A 86 7.77 -9.53 -7.43
N THR A 87 7.32 -10.78 -7.46
CA THR A 87 7.40 -11.67 -6.30
C THR A 87 8.07 -12.98 -6.65
N VAL A 88 8.72 -13.58 -5.65
CA VAL A 88 9.31 -14.91 -5.71
C VAL A 88 8.70 -15.74 -4.58
N GLY A 89 8.17 -16.90 -4.91
CA GLY A 89 7.57 -17.81 -3.94
C GLY A 89 8.61 -18.49 -3.04
N LYS A 90 8.14 -19.12 -1.97
CA LYS A 90 9.00 -19.90 -1.05
C LYS A 90 9.70 -21.06 -1.73
N ASP A 91 9.15 -21.57 -2.81
CA ASP A 91 9.75 -22.62 -3.64
C ASP A 91 10.86 -22.11 -4.54
N GLY A 92 11.14 -20.80 -4.54
CA GLY A 92 12.13 -20.17 -5.41
C GLY A 92 11.60 -19.83 -6.80
N ASN A 93 10.36 -20.16 -7.13
CA ASN A 93 9.78 -19.84 -8.43
C ASN A 93 9.41 -18.37 -8.51
N VAL A 94 9.79 -17.75 -9.65
CA VAL A 94 9.41 -16.37 -9.94
C VAL A 94 7.96 -16.36 -10.41
N ASN A 95 7.11 -15.59 -9.72
CA ASN A 95 5.73 -15.41 -10.13
C ASN A 95 5.65 -14.40 -11.29
N PRO A 96 4.67 -14.52 -12.20
CA PRO A 96 4.44 -13.46 -13.18
C PRO A 96 4.17 -12.13 -12.48
N PRO A 97 4.77 -11.02 -12.96
CA PRO A 97 4.50 -9.72 -12.34
C PRO A 97 3.04 -9.31 -12.56
N PHE A 98 2.52 -8.55 -11.61
CA PHE A 98 1.15 -8.04 -11.72
C PHE A 98 1.09 -6.55 -11.36
N MET A 99 0.07 -5.88 -11.89
CA MET A 99 -0.18 -4.47 -11.65
C MET A 99 -1.26 -4.31 -10.59
N MET A 100 -1.06 -3.34 -9.71
CA MET A 100 -1.99 -3.04 -8.64
C MET A 100 -2.31 -1.55 -8.63
N ARG A 101 -3.58 -1.22 -8.40
CA ARG A 101 -4.02 0.15 -8.14
C ARG A 101 -4.25 0.28 -6.66
N GLN A 102 -3.76 1.35 -6.07
CA GLN A 102 -3.89 1.58 -4.65
C GLN A 102 -4.38 3.00 -4.39
N THR A 103 -5.41 3.10 -3.56
CA THR A 103 -5.91 4.37 -3.06
C THR A 103 -5.67 4.42 -1.55
N ASN A 104 -5.05 5.49 -1.09
CA ASN A 104 -4.85 5.76 0.32
C ASN A 104 -5.51 7.09 0.69
N TYR A 105 -6.25 7.07 1.79
CA TYR A 105 -6.74 8.29 2.42
C TYR A 105 -6.00 8.50 3.73
N LEU A 106 -5.44 9.69 3.92
CA LEU A 106 -4.66 10.04 5.10
C LEU A 106 -5.24 11.25 5.80
N GLU A 107 -5.05 11.30 7.12
CA GLU A 107 -5.36 12.48 7.92
C GLU A 107 -4.16 12.84 8.79
N LYS A 108 -3.98 14.15 8.99
CA LYS A 108 -2.98 14.65 9.91
C LYS A 108 -3.59 14.69 11.31
N GLN A 109 -3.03 13.90 12.21
CA GLN A 109 -3.49 13.74 13.59
C GLN A 109 -2.34 14.07 14.52
N ASN A 110 -2.54 15.07 15.40
CA ASN A 110 -1.50 15.50 16.34
C ASN A 110 -0.17 15.82 15.65
N GLY A 111 -0.23 16.45 14.48
CA GLY A 111 0.94 16.82 13.71
C GLY A 111 1.54 15.71 12.85
N GLU A 112 0.98 14.50 12.88
CA GLU A 112 1.48 13.35 12.12
C GLU A 112 0.46 12.86 11.10
N TRP A 113 0.92 12.57 9.88
CA TRP A 113 0.08 11.97 8.86
C TRP A 113 -0.14 10.48 9.15
N LYS A 114 -1.40 10.05 9.15
CA LYS A 114 -1.81 8.66 9.37
C LYS A 114 -2.67 8.16 8.23
N VAL A 115 -2.47 6.91 7.85
CA VAL A 115 -3.29 6.25 6.83
C VAL A 115 -4.57 5.76 7.49
N LEU A 116 -5.71 6.29 7.05
CA LEU A 116 -7.04 5.92 7.58
C LEU A 116 -7.75 4.91 6.68
N HIS A 117 -7.34 4.82 5.43
CA HIS A 117 -7.92 3.86 4.49
C HIS A 117 -6.90 3.49 3.42
N GLU A 118 -6.87 2.22 3.09
CA GLU A 118 -6.14 1.70 1.95
C GLU A 118 -7.03 0.72 1.19
N HIS A 119 -7.14 0.90 -0.11
CA HIS A 119 -7.88 0.02 -0.99
C HIS A 119 -6.98 -0.34 -2.19
N THR A 120 -6.79 -1.61 -2.41
CA THR A 120 -6.03 -2.11 -3.55
C THR A 120 -6.91 -2.94 -4.47
N SER A 121 -6.63 -2.87 -5.75
CA SER A 121 -7.33 -3.67 -6.76
C SER A 121 -6.39 -4.05 -7.89
N MET A 122 -6.72 -5.13 -8.57
CA MET A 122 -6.06 -5.58 -9.78
C MET A 122 -7.09 -5.70 -10.88
N ALA A 123 -6.72 -5.33 -12.10
CA ALA A 123 -7.54 -5.54 -13.28
C ALA A 123 -6.86 -6.56 -14.19
N ALA A 124 -7.66 -7.45 -14.76
CA ALA A 124 -7.15 -8.38 -15.76
C ALA A 124 -6.70 -7.60 -17.00
N ASP A 125 -5.62 -8.04 -17.63
CA ASP A 125 -5.13 -7.51 -18.90
C ASP A 125 -4.82 -6.00 -18.90
N TRP A 126 -4.47 -5.46 -17.73
CA TRP A 126 -4.08 -4.06 -17.60
C TRP A 126 -2.55 -3.93 -17.52
N ASP A 127 -2.01 -2.98 -18.29
CA ASP A 127 -0.57 -2.77 -18.42
C ASP A 127 0.02 -1.78 -17.40
N GLY A 128 -0.81 -1.23 -16.51
CA GLY A 128 -0.37 -0.26 -15.51
C GLY A 128 -0.42 1.19 -15.96
N THR A 129 -0.93 1.48 -17.16
CA THR A 129 -1.03 2.87 -17.63
C THR A 129 -2.28 3.57 -17.08
N ILE A 130 -2.14 4.88 -16.90
CA ILE A 130 -3.26 5.77 -16.59
C ILE A 130 -3.53 6.58 -17.86
N ASP A 131 -4.79 6.60 -18.27
CA ASP A 131 -5.23 7.45 -19.38
C ASP A 131 -5.48 8.87 -18.82
N GLU A 132 -4.60 9.79 -19.20
CA GLU A 132 -4.65 11.17 -18.69
C GLU A 132 -5.28 12.13 -19.73
#